data_88bb221dfb1d2f69da657e1e7f41cc06
#
_entry.id   88bb221dfb1d2f69da657e1e7f41cc06
#
_cell.length_a   1.000
_cell.length_b   1.000
_cell.length_c   1.000
_cell.angle_alpha   90.00
_cell.angle_beta   90.00
_cell.angle_gamma   90.00
#
_symmetry.space_group_name_H-M   'P 1'
#
loop_
_entity.id
_entity.type
_entity.pdbx_description
1 polymer ?
#
loop_
_entity_poly.entity_id
_entity_poly.type
_entity_poly.pdbx_seq_one_letter_code
_entity_poly.pdbx_strand_id
1 'polypeptide(L)'
;MFTALDRQQITETLARHAFVADENQLDQFGEVFTPDATYDMTRSGMGSFQGIGALTAAAGQLFASGHAPLSHFVTNIVITETGESTASVRSKGLMIMHDGAMHGVVYDDTVVMHEGRWLIASRVISPIRAAVAAEH
;
A
#
# COMPACT_ATOMS: atom_id res chain seq x y z
N MET A 1 -23.90 0.56 -8.03
CA MET A 1 -23.92 1.68 -7.07
C MET A 1 -22.81 1.47 -6.04
N PHE A 2 -22.08 2.52 -5.75
CA PHE A 2 -21.02 2.49 -4.76
C PHE A 2 -21.61 2.65 -3.36
N THR A 3 -21.40 1.68 -2.47
CA THR A 3 -22.11 1.56 -1.19
C THR A 3 -21.17 1.72 0.01
N ALA A 4 -21.76 1.80 1.20
CA ALA A 4 -20.97 1.75 2.44
C ALA A 4 -20.21 0.44 2.58
N LEU A 5 -20.77 -0.68 2.10
CA LEU A 5 -20.06 -1.96 2.08
C LEU A 5 -18.84 -1.92 1.17
N ASP A 6 -18.94 -1.27 0.01
CA ASP A 6 -17.78 -1.08 -0.87
C ASP A 6 -16.67 -0.33 -0.13
N ARG A 7 -17.02 0.74 0.59
CA ARG A 7 -16.05 1.52 1.35
C ARG A 7 -15.39 0.67 2.44
N GLN A 8 -16.18 -0.14 3.13
CA GLN A 8 -15.64 -1.03 4.17
C GLN A 8 -14.68 -2.06 3.56
N GLN A 9 -15.05 -2.66 2.44
CA GLN A 9 -14.20 -3.65 1.78
C GLN A 9 -12.89 -3.06 1.29
N ILE A 10 -12.92 -1.83 0.75
CA ILE A 10 -11.71 -1.11 0.36
C ILE A 10 -10.81 -0.89 1.57
N THR A 11 -11.39 -0.42 2.68
CA THR A 11 -10.64 -0.19 3.91
C THR A 11 -9.97 -1.46 4.41
N GLU A 12 -10.67 -2.60 4.35
CA GLU A 12 -10.10 -3.88 4.75
C GLU A 12 -8.98 -4.34 3.82
N THR A 13 -9.08 -4.07 2.52
CA THR A 13 -8.00 -4.37 1.58
C THR A 13 -6.73 -3.61 1.95
N LEU A 14 -6.86 -2.33 2.28
CA LEU A 14 -5.72 -1.52 2.73
C LEU A 14 -5.10 -2.09 4.02
N ALA A 15 -5.95 -2.48 4.97
CA ALA A 15 -5.48 -3.07 6.22
C ALA A 15 -4.80 -4.42 5.97
N ARG A 16 -5.35 -5.24 5.08
CA ARG A 16 -4.77 -6.54 4.75
C ARG A 16 -3.38 -6.43 4.15
N HIS A 17 -3.13 -5.36 3.39
CA HIS A 17 -1.80 -5.12 2.85
C HIS A 17 -0.75 -5.07 3.97
N ALA A 18 -1.06 -4.40 5.06
CA ALA A 18 -0.14 -4.29 6.20
C ALA A 18 0.19 -5.67 6.77
N PHE A 19 -0.82 -6.51 7.00
CA PHE A 19 -0.59 -7.86 7.52
C PHE A 19 0.20 -8.72 6.55
N VAL A 20 -0.14 -8.68 5.27
CA VAL A 20 0.55 -9.48 4.25
C VAL A 20 2.02 -9.09 4.16
N ALA A 21 2.32 -7.81 4.19
CA ALA A 21 3.70 -7.33 4.15
C ALA A 21 4.45 -7.64 5.44
N ASP A 22 3.85 -7.36 6.59
CA ASP A 22 4.53 -7.53 7.89
C ASP A 22 4.82 -9.00 8.19
N GLU A 23 3.92 -9.88 7.80
CA GLU A 23 4.03 -11.32 8.08
C GLU A 23 4.64 -12.10 6.93
N ASN A 24 5.15 -11.41 5.91
CA ASN A 24 5.78 -12.01 4.74
C ASN A 24 4.91 -13.08 4.08
N GLN A 25 3.61 -12.80 3.96
CA GLN A 25 2.64 -13.71 3.36
C GLN A 25 2.62 -13.53 1.84
N LEU A 26 3.71 -13.90 1.18
CA LEU A 26 3.92 -13.61 -0.25
C LEU A 26 2.87 -14.27 -1.14
N ASP A 27 2.34 -15.41 -0.75
CA ASP A 27 1.29 -16.14 -1.47
C ASP A 27 -0.08 -15.47 -1.37
N GLN A 28 -0.22 -14.44 -0.52
CA GLN A 28 -1.47 -13.73 -0.32
C GLN A 28 -1.51 -12.35 -0.97
N PHE A 29 -0.51 -11.98 -1.74
CA PHE A 29 -0.50 -10.68 -2.42
C PHE A 29 -1.68 -10.53 -3.40
N GLY A 30 -2.17 -11.63 -3.98
CA GLY A 30 -3.35 -11.61 -4.82
C GLY A 30 -4.66 -11.28 -4.10
N GLU A 31 -4.64 -11.30 -2.77
CA GLU A 31 -5.78 -10.87 -1.95
C GLU A 31 -5.82 -9.35 -1.78
N VAL A 32 -4.77 -8.64 -2.18
CA VAL A 32 -4.60 -7.20 -1.99
C VAL A 32 -4.46 -6.47 -3.32
N PHE A 33 -3.72 -7.05 -4.26
CA PHE A 33 -3.37 -6.43 -5.53
C PHE A 33 -3.98 -7.17 -6.71
N THR A 34 -4.30 -6.40 -7.77
CA THR A 34 -4.65 -7.00 -9.06
C THR A 34 -3.41 -7.68 -9.68
N PRO A 35 -3.61 -8.65 -10.60
CA PRO A 35 -2.46 -9.34 -11.21
C PRO A 35 -1.46 -8.41 -11.90
N ASP A 36 -1.93 -7.29 -12.46
CA ASP A 36 -1.12 -6.33 -13.19
C ASP A 36 -0.84 -5.06 -12.40
N ALA A 37 -1.00 -5.08 -11.09
CA ALA A 37 -0.86 -3.91 -10.22
C ALA A 37 0.50 -3.25 -10.38
N THR A 38 0.52 -1.92 -10.23
CA THR A 38 1.74 -1.13 -10.19
C THR A 38 1.99 -0.63 -8.77
N TYR A 39 3.26 -0.55 -8.40
CA TYR A 39 3.69 -0.16 -7.07
C TYR A 39 4.89 0.77 -7.22
N ASP A 40 4.65 2.06 -7.03
CA ASP A 40 5.64 3.10 -7.32
C ASP A 40 6.17 3.70 -6.03
N MET A 41 7.43 3.41 -5.72
CA MET A 41 8.16 3.97 -4.58
C MET A 41 9.28 4.90 -5.03
N THR A 42 9.25 5.39 -6.26
CA THR A 42 10.33 6.24 -6.78
C THR A 42 10.47 7.54 -5.99
N ARG A 43 9.38 8.05 -5.44
CA ARG A 43 9.40 9.27 -4.61
C ARG A 43 10.11 9.06 -3.28
N SER A 44 10.28 7.83 -2.86
CA SER A 44 11.03 7.46 -1.65
C SER A 44 12.45 7.00 -1.98
N GLY A 45 12.90 7.18 -3.23
CA GLY A 45 14.21 6.74 -3.68
C GLY A 45 14.31 5.25 -3.94
N MET A 46 13.20 4.55 -3.94
CA MET A 46 13.12 3.11 -4.21
C MET A 46 12.55 2.88 -5.60
N GLY A 47 12.43 1.64 -6.01
CA GLY A 47 12.01 1.31 -7.36
C GLY A 47 10.51 1.43 -7.62
N SER A 48 10.15 1.18 -8.87
CA SER A 48 8.78 1.00 -9.31
C SER A 48 8.64 -0.43 -9.85
N PHE A 49 7.54 -1.07 -9.51
CA PHE A 49 7.33 -2.48 -9.84
C PHE A 49 5.98 -2.63 -10.54
N GLN A 50 5.92 -3.51 -11.52
CA GLN A 50 4.68 -3.79 -12.24
C GLN A 50 4.42 -5.29 -12.24
N GLY A 51 3.20 -5.65 -11.91
CA GLY A 51 2.74 -7.03 -11.85
C GLY A 51 3.00 -7.67 -10.50
N ILE A 52 2.10 -8.57 -10.13
CA ILE A 52 2.12 -9.19 -8.81
C ILE A 52 3.39 -10.03 -8.58
N GLY A 53 3.94 -10.59 -9.63
CA GLY A 53 5.20 -11.35 -9.53
C GLY A 53 6.37 -10.47 -9.11
N ALA A 54 6.48 -9.27 -9.72
CA ALA A 54 7.53 -8.32 -9.37
C ALA A 54 7.34 -7.75 -7.96
N LEU A 55 6.09 -7.45 -7.59
CA LEU A 55 5.76 -6.97 -6.24
C LEU A 55 6.14 -8.01 -5.19
N THR A 56 5.77 -9.25 -5.43
CA THR A 56 6.04 -10.36 -4.51
C THR A 56 7.54 -10.59 -4.34
N ALA A 57 8.28 -10.58 -5.45
CA ALA A 57 9.73 -10.74 -5.43
C ALA A 57 10.42 -9.62 -4.66
N ALA A 58 10.01 -8.37 -4.90
CA ALA A 58 10.58 -7.20 -4.23
C ALA A 58 10.31 -7.26 -2.72
N ALA A 59 9.08 -7.61 -2.33
CA ALA A 59 8.71 -7.73 -0.91
C ALA A 59 9.51 -8.83 -0.22
N GLY A 60 9.68 -9.97 -0.88
CA GLY A 60 10.46 -11.07 -0.34
C GLY A 60 11.92 -10.72 -0.15
N GLN A 61 12.52 -10.01 -1.10
CA GLN A 61 13.90 -9.56 -1.02
C GLN A 61 14.09 -8.56 0.12
N LEU A 62 13.16 -7.61 0.27
CA LEU A 62 13.22 -6.63 1.34
C LEU A 62 13.13 -7.32 2.71
N PHE A 63 12.20 -8.25 2.85
CA PHE A 63 12.04 -9.00 4.10
C PHE A 63 13.31 -9.80 4.43
N ALA A 64 13.87 -10.49 3.45
CA ALA A 64 15.08 -11.29 3.64
C ALA A 64 16.30 -10.44 3.98
N SER A 65 16.35 -9.18 3.55
CA SER A 65 17.45 -8.27 3.84
C SER A 65 17.51 -7.82 5.31
N GLY A 66 16.41 -8.00 6.05
CA GLY A 66 16.28 -7.50 7.42
C GLY A 66 15.95 -6.01 7.51
N HIS A 67 15.75 -5.33 6.37
CA HIS A 67 15.44 -3.89 6.35
C HIS A 67 13.95 -3.59 6.17
N ALA A 68 13.11 -4.63 6.07
CA ALA A 68 11.67 -4.44 6.02
C ALA A 68 11.17 -3.83 7.34
N PRO A 69 10.15 -2.98 7.28
CA PRO A 69 9.54 -2.47 8.51
C PRO A 69 9.04 -3.61 9.39
N LEU A 70 9.10 -3.40 10.70
CA LEU A 70 8.54 -4.35 11.66
C LEU A 70 7.02 -4.37 11.54
N SER A 71 6.41 -3.22 11.36
CA SER A 71 4.95 -3.11 11.31
C SER A 71 4.52 -1.91 10.49
N HIS A 72 3.43 -2.08 9.73
CA HIS A 72 2.77 -1.02 8.99
C HIS A 72 1.42 -0.73 9.62
N PHE A 73 1.04 0.53 9.63
CA PHE A 73 -0.31 0.98 10.03
C PHE A 73 -0.85 1.87 8.94
N VAL A 74 -2.11 1.71 8.58
CA VAL A 74 -2.79 2.58 7.63
C VAL A 74 -3.85 3.38 8.37
N THR A 75 -3.92 4.67 8.06
CA THR A 75 -4.84 5.60 8.72
C THR A 75 -5.21 6.74 7.77
N ASN A 76 -6.09 7.64 8.21
CA ASN A 76 -6.49 8.83 7.44
C ASN A 76 -6.98 8.45 6.04
N ILE A 77 -7.85 7.47 5.98
CA ILE A 77 -8.33 6.90 4.71
C ILE A 77 -9.44 7.77 4.16
N VAL A 78 -9.25 8.28 2.93
CA VAL A 78 -10.25 9.04 2.20
C VAL A 78 -10.49 8.35 0.87
N ILE A 79 -11.73 7.96 0.63
CA ILE A 79 -12.13 7.20 -0.55
C ILE A 79 -13.00 8.09 -1.43
N THR A 80 -12.63 8.23 -2.69
CA THR A 80 -13.40 8.99 -3.68
C THR A 80 -13.83 8.05 -4.78
N GLU A 81 -15.13 7.92 -4.96
CA GLU A 81 -15.70 7.13 -6.05
C GLU A 81 -15.34 7.76 -7.39
N THR A 82 -14.82 6.96 -8.32
CA THR A 82 -14.45 7.41 -9.67
C THR A 82 -15.23 6.70 -10.77
N GLY A 83 -15.98 5.65 -10.41
CA GLY A 83 -16.80 4.86 -11.31
C GLY A 83 -17.52 3.78 -10.54
N GLU A 84 -18.31 2.96 -11.21
CA GLU A 84 -19.06 1.89 -10.53
C GLU A 84 -18.15 0.85 -9.91
N SER A 85 -16.99 0.62 -10.54
CA SER A 85 -16.06 -0.42 -10.14
C SER A 85 -14.67 0.13 -9.87
N THR A 86 -14.53 1.43 -9.65
CA THR A 86 -13.24 2.07 -9.41
C THR A 86 -13.37 3.17 -8.36
N ALA A 87 -12.29 3.36 -7.61
CA ALA A 87 -12.20 4.46 -6.65
C ALA A 87 -10.74 4.89 -6.49
N SER A 88 -10.55 6.14 -6.12
CA SER A 88 -9.27 6.66 -5.68
C SER A 88 -9.26 6.68 -4.17
N VAL A 89 -8.14 6.25 -3.57
CA VAL A 89 -8.00 6.21 -2.13
C VAL A 89 -6.71 6.93 -1.74
N ARG A 90 -6.83 7.89 -0.85
CA ARG A 90 -5.67 8.54 -0.26
C ARG A 90 -5.63 8.18 1.22
N SER A 91 -4.45 7.80 1.69
CA SER A 91 -4.30 7.41 3.09
C SER A 91 -2.89 7.72 3.56
N LYS A 92 -2.69 7.60 4.86
CA LYS A 92 -1.36 7.72 5.45
C LYS A 92 -0.92 6.36 5.97
N GLY A 93 0.37 6.09 5.81
CA GLY A 93 1.01 4.91 6.37
C GLY A 93 2.01 5.32 7.42
N LEU A 94 2.06 4.55 8.50
CA LEU A 94 3.08 4.69 9.53
C LEU A 94 3.80 3.36 9.63
N MET A 95 5.12 3.40 9.54
CA MET A 95 5.95 2.19 9.67
C MET A 95 6.80 2.32 10.91
N ILE A 96 6.85 1.24 11.68
CA ILE A 96 7.76 1.10 12.80
C ILE A 96 8.89 0.19 12.36
N MET A 97 10.11 0.66 12.46
CA MET A 97 11.30 -0.07 12.06
C MET A 97 11.85 -0.88 13.24
N HIS A 98 12.74 -1.85 12.94
CA HIS A 98 13.30 -2.72 13.97
C HIS A 98 14.09 -1.97 15.05
N ASP A 99 14.67 -0.83 14.71
CA ASP A 99 15.40 0.02 15.66
C ASP A 99 14.51 0.99 16.44
N GLY A 100 13.20 0.91 16.21
CA GLY A 100 12.22 1.80 16.85
C GLY A 100 11.97 3.10 16.10
N ALA A 101 12.68 3.36 15.02
CA ALA A 101 12.41 4.55 14.20
C ALA A 101 11.03 4.45 13.56
N MET A 102 10.41 5.60 13.34
CA MET A 102 9.10 5.69 12.70
C MET A 102 9.22 6.46 11.39
N HIS A 103 8.58 5.94 10.35
CA HIS A 103 8.52 6.59 9.04
C HIS A 103 7.08 6.75 8.62
N GLY A 104 6.71 7.97 8.21
CA GLY A 104 5.39 8.25 7.68
C GLY A 104 5.41 8.36 6.17
N VAL A 105 4.38 7.86 5.53
CA VAL A 105 4.19 7.95 4.08
C VAL A 105 2.74 8.33 3.76
N VAL A 106 2.54 8.78 2.53
CA VAL A 106 1.21 8.94 1.95
C VAL A 106 1.07 7.90 0.86
N TYR A 107 -0.05 7.20 0.88
CA TYR A 107 -0.44 6.28 -0.19
C TYR A 107 -1.48 6.96 -1.07
N ASP A 108 -1.24 6.96 -2.38
CA ASP A 108 -2.24 7.33 -3.37
C ASP A 108 -2.55 6.09 -4.20
N ASP A 109 -3.73 5.55 -4.02
CA ASP A 109 -4.13 4.26 -4.58
C ASP A 109 -5.26 4.43 -5.59
N THR A 110 -5.24 3.60 -6.62
CA THR A 110 -6.41 3.29 -7.43
C THR A 110 -6.85 1.88 -7.06
N VAL A 111 -8.10 1.75 -6.65
CA VAL A 111 -8.69 0.45 -6.34
C VAL A 111 -9.77 0.12 -7.35
N VAL A 112 -9.89 -1.16 -7.66
CA VAL A 112 -10.87 -1.63 -8.64
C VAL A 112 -11.57 -2.88 -8.13
N MET A 113 -12.80 -3.08 -8.58
CA MET A 113 -13.51 -4.33 -8.36
C MET A 113 -12.96 -5.35 -9.36
N HIS A 114 -12.36 -6.41 -8.85
CA HIS A 114 -11.78 -7.48 -9.66
C HIS A 114 -12.27 -8.83 -9.12
N GLU A 115 -13.02 -9.54 -9.93
CA GLU A 115 -13.57 -10.86 -9.56
C GLU A 115 -14.30 -10.84 -8.21
N GLY A 116 -15.13 -9.82 -8.02
CA GLY A 116 -15.95 -9.70 -6.81
C GLY A 116 -15.25 -9.11 -5.60
N ARG A 117 -14.02 -8.61 -5.75
CA ARG A 117 -13.22 -8.09 -4.65
C ARG A 117 -12.62 -6.73 -5.00
N TRP A 118 -12.58 -5.84 -4.02
CA TRP A 118 -11.87 -4.56 -4.17
C TRP A 118 -10.38 -4.78 -3.95
N LEU A 119 -9.58 -4.54 -4.99
CA LEU A 119 -8.13 -4.76 -4.96
C LEU A 119 -7.40 -3.49 -5.41
N ILE A 120 -6.15 -3.34 -4.98
CA ILE A 120 -5.30 -2.24 -5.38
C ILE A 120 -4.75 -2.54 -6.77
N ALA A 121 -5.07 -1.65 -7.73
CA ALA A 121 -4.54 -1.73 -9.10
C ALA A 121 -3.28 -0.88 -9.26
N SER A 122 -3.15 0.19 -8.47
CA SER A 122 -1.98 1.06 -8.51
C SER A 122 -1.79 1.69 -7.14
N ARG A 123 -0.55 1.71 -6.68
CA ARG A 123 -0.16 2.41 -5.46
C ARG A 123 1.05 3.28 -5.73
N VAL A 124 0.94 4.56 -5.35
CA VAL A 124 2.07 5.48 -5.35
C VAL A 124 2.35 5.85 -3.89
N ILE A 125 3.60 5.67 -3.47
CA ILE A 125 4.02 5.98 -2.11
C ILE A 125 4.91 7.22 -2.12
N SER A 126 4.56 8.19 -1.28
CA SER A 126 5.34 9.41 -1.11
C SER A 126 5.73 9.54 0.36
N PRO A 127 6.98 9.91 0.68
CA PRO A 127 7.35 10.14 2.07
C PRO A 127 6.63 11.37 2.60
N ILE A 128 6.29 11.36 3.88
CA ILE A 128 5.84 12.55 4.57
C ILE A 128 7.05 13.47 4.69
N ARG A 129 6.88 14.73 4.27
CA ARG A 129 7.97 15.68 4.26
C ARG A 129 8.47 15.98 5.67
N ALA A 130 9.81 15.85 5.82
CA ALA A 130 10.50 16.33 7.00
C ALA A 130 11.45 17.48 6.66
N ALA A 131 11.38 17.98 5.43
CA ALA A 131 12.33 18.95 4.91
C ALA A 131 12.36 20.25 5.71
N VAL A 132 11.23 20.66 6.25
CA VAL A 132 11.14 21.87 7.07
C VAL A 132 12.06 21.79 8.29
N ALA A 133 12.05 20.65 8.97
CA ALA A 133 12.93 20.43 10.12
C ALA A 133 14.39 20.34 9.70
N ALA A 134 14.68 19.75 8.54
CA ALA A 134 16.04 19.58 8.05
C ALA A 134 16.68 20.88 7.58
N GLU A 135 15.89 21.91 7.28
CA GLU A 135 16.37 23.18 6.76
C GLU A 135 16.90 24.11 7.87
N HIS A 136 16.78 23.71 9.10
CA HIS A 136 17.25 24.49 10.25
C HIS A 136 18.60 24.02 10.82
#